data_018eb8f099a184896f4e424c57202af5
#
_entry.id   018eb8f099a184896f4e424c57202af5
#
_cell.length_a   1.000
_cell.length_b   1.000
_cell.length_c   1.000
_cell.angle_alpha   90.00
_cell.angle_beta   90.00
_cell.angle_gamma   90.00
#
_symmetry.space_group_name_H-M   'P 1'
#
loop_
_entity.id
_entity.type
_entity.pdbx_description
1 polymer ?
#
loop_
_entity_poly.entity_id
_entity_poly.type
_entity_poly.pdbx_seq_one_letter_code
_entity_poly.pdbx_strand_id
1 'polypeptide(L)'
;MRAYIIRRLLLIIPTLFILTILVFLSVRFIPGDVIDAMVAEMAMTGFAKPGAIDREALERALGLDVPVHVQYGRWIGVLPTPDWVTGESHFKGLLQGTLGESLWGGWPAERSLISRLPVTIELGVLSIVIGLVIALPVGIY
;
A
#
# COMPACT_ATOMS: atom_id res chain seq x y z
N MET A 1 23.28 20.47 -19.55
CA MET A 1 21.90 20.03 -19.32
C MET A 1 21.78 18.53 -18.93
N ARG A 2 22.48 17.61 -19.62
CA ARG A 2 22.43 16.17 -19.30
C ARG A 2 22.83 15.84 -17.86
N ALA A 3 23.93 16.41 -17.35
CA ALA A 3 24.40 16.17 -15.98
C ALA A 3 23.38 16.61 -14.92
N TYR A 4 22.65 17.69 -15.15
CA TYR A 4 21.59 18.16 -14.26
C TYR A 4 20.41 17.17 -14.18
N ILE A 5 19.98 16.67 -15.34
CA ILE A 5 18.88 15.68 -15.43
C ILE A 5 19.27 14.38 -14.74
N ILE A 6 20.49 13.89 -15.01
CA ILE A 6 21.00 12.65 -14.39
C ILE A 6 21.09 12.81 -12.87
N ARG A 7 21.63 13.92 -12.37
CA ARG A 7 21.69 14.18 -10.93
C ARG A 7 20.30 14.24 -10.30
N ARG A 8 19.32 14.83 -10.99
CA ARG A 8 17.94 14.92 -10.50
C ARG A 8 17.26 13.56 -10.46
N LEU A 9 17.48 12.73 -11.50
CA LEU A 9 16.99 11.36 -11.53
C LEU A 9 17.61 10.49 -10.43
N LEU A 10 18.91 10.63 -10.18
CA LEU A 10 19.58 9.90 -9.10
C LEU A 10 19.06 10.31 -7.71
N LEU A 11 18.68 11.58 -7.52
CA LEU A 11 18.10 12.05 -6.25
C LEU A 11 16.65 11.57 -6.05
N ILE A 12 15.95 11.17 -7.09
CA ILE A 12 14.60 10.59 -6.97
C ILE A 12 14.66 9.26 -6.22
N ILE A 13 15.68 8.44 -6.45
CA ILE A 13 15.82 7.12 -5.83
C ILE A 13 15.82 7.20 -4.29
N PRO A 14 16.75 7.96 -3.66
CA PRO A 14 16.74 8.07 -2.20
C PRO A 14 15.48 8.77 -1.67
N THR A 15 14.91 9.72 -2.42
CA THR A 15 13.67 10.39 -2.01
C THR A 15 12.50 9.41 -1.99
N LEU A 16 12.35 8.58 -3.03
CA LEU A 16 11.34 7.53 -3.07
C LEU A 16 11.54 6.52 -1.95
N PHE A 17 12.79 6.14 -1.68
CA PHE A 17 13.09 5.20 -0.60
C PHE A 17 12.68 5.75 0.78
N ILE A 18 13.01 7.01 1.07
CA ILE A 18 12.59 7.67 2.32
C ILE A 18 11.05 7.76 2.38
N LEU A 19 10.42 8.11 1.25
CA LEU A 19 8.96 8.20 1.17
C LEU A 19 8.29 6.86 1.47
N THR A 20 8.78 5.75 0.91
CA THR A 20 8.23 4.42 1.18
C THR A 20 8.34 4.04 2.66
N ILE A 21 9.47 4.38 3.31
CA ILE A 21 9.64 4.17 4.76
C ILE A 21 8.62 5.01 5.54
N LEU A 22 8.48 6.31 5.21
CA LEU A 22 7.55 7.20 5.90
C LEU A 22 6.10 6.72 5.76
N VAL A 23 5.68 6.35 4.55
CA VAL A 23 4.33 5.84 4.30
C VAL A 23 4.09 4.53 5.06
N PHE A 24 5.03 3.59 5.00
CA PHE A 24 4.93 2.32 5.73
C PHE A 24 4.79 2.53 7.24
N LEU A 25 5.64 3.40 7.82
CA LEU A 25 5.57 3.73 9.23
C LEU A 25 4.29 4.48 9.59
N SER A 26 3.82 5.41 8.75
CA SER A 26 2.60 6.17 8.99
C SER A 26 1.39 5.25 9.14
N VAL A 27 1.26 4.24 8.30
CA VAL A 27 0.18 3.24 8.42
C VAL A 27 0.29 2.47 9.75
N ARG A 28 1.50 2.22 10.21
CA ARG A 28 1.74 1.47 11.46
C ARG A 28 1.46 2.29 12.72
N PHE A 29 1.62 3.63 12.63
CA PHE A 29 1.36 4.54 13.75
C PHE A 29 -0.12 4.94 13.86
N ILE A 30 -0.97 4.54 12.92
CA ILE A 30 -2.41 4.78 13.07
C ILE A 30 -2.90 4.00 14.30
N PRO A 31 -3.43 4.69 15.33
CA PRO A 31 -3.97 4.01 16.50
C PRO A 31 -5.23 3.26 16.09
N GLY A 32 -5.21 1.97 16.27
CA GLY A 32 -6.27 1.04 15.91
C GLY A 32 -5.63 -0.23 15.34
N ASP A 33 -5.94 -1.36 15.96
CA ASP A 33 -5.44 -2.64 15.47
C ASP A 33 -6.25 -3.03 14.24
N VAL A 34 -5.56 -3.13 13.08
CA VAL A 34 -6.19 -3.59 11.83
C VAL A 34 -6.90 -4.93 12.04
N ILE A 35 -6.36 -5.76 12.92
CA ILE A 35 -6.94 -7.05 13.29
C ILE A 35 -8.25 -6.87 14.02
N ASP A 36 -8.33 -5.94 14.98
CA ASP A 36 -9.57 -5.65 15.69
C ASP A 36 -10.65 -5.13 14.74
N ALA A 37 -10.28 -4.29 13.77
CA ALA A 37 -11.20 -3.83 12.72
C ALA A 37 -11.69 -4.98 11.84
N MET A 38 -10.80 -5.89 11.44
CA MET A 38 -11.17 -7.08 10.65
C MET A 38 -12.08 -8.02 11.44
N VAL A 39 -11.76 -8.28 12.69
CA VAL A 39 -12.57 -9.13 13.58
C VAL A 39 -13.96 -8.52 13.77
N ALA A 40 -14.05 -7.21 14.00
CA ALA A 40 -15.32 -6.51 14.14
C ALA A 40 -16.17 -6.59 12.87
N GLU A 41 -15.56 -6.43 11.69
CA GLU A 41 -16.27 -6.53 10.42
C GLU A 41 -16.71 -7.96 10.10
N MET A 42 -15.89 -8.97 10.36
CA MET A 42 -16.27 -10.38 10.22
C MET A 42 -17.42 -10.76 11.17
N ALA A 43 -17.44 -10.19 12.36
CA ALA A 43 -18.54 -10.36 13.30
C ALA A 43 -19.84 -9.68 12.82
N MET A 44 -19.75 -8.48 12.23
CA MET A 44 -20.89 -7.74 11.67
C MET A 44 -21.48 -8.40 10.43
N THR A 45 -20.63 -8.98 9.57
CA THR A 45 -21.04 -9.66 8.33
C THR A 45 -21.53 -11.09 8.56
N GLY A 46 -21.44 -11.60 9.79
CA GLY A 46 -21.90 -12.94 10.16
C GLY A 46 -20.98 -14.07 9.66
N PHE A 47 -19.80 -13.75 9.11
CA PHE A 47 -18.83 -14.74 8.67
C PHE A 47 -18.14 -15.47 9.83
N ALA A 48 -18.14 -14.88 11.03
CA ALA A 48 -17.60 -15.55 12.21
C ALA A 48 -18.36 -15.11 13.49
N LYS A 49 -18.48 -16.05 14.43
CA LYS A 49 -19.02 -15.73 15.75
C LYS A 49 -18.00 -14.88 16.53
N PRO A 50 -18.45 -13.87 17.30
CA PRO A 50 -17.58 -13.14 18.20
C PRO A 50 -16.83 -14.12 19.12
N GLY A 51 -15.50 -14.05 19.13
CA GLY A 51 -14.63 -14.92 19.93
C GLY A 51 -14.21 -16.25 19.28
N ALA A 52 -14.68 -16.57 18.05
CA ALA A 52 -14.26 -17.76 17.33
C ALA A 52 -13.02 -17.53 16.43
N ILE A 53 -12.62 -16.27 16.26
CA ILE A 53 -11.47 -15.90 15.45
C ILE A 53 -10.23 -15.93 16.35
N ASP A 54 -9.30 -16.82 16.04
CA ASP A 54 -7.99 -16.83 16.66
C ASP A 54 -7.17 -15.66 16.18
N ARG A 55 -7.02 -14.65 17.04
CA ARG A 55 -6.25 -13.42 16.77
C ARG A 55 -4.81 -13.74 16.37
N GLU A 56 -4.18 -14.69 17.07
CA GLU A 56 -2.80 -15.07 16.79
C GLU A 56 -2.65 -15.75 15.42
N ALA A 57 -3.64 -16.53 15.02
CA ALA A 57 -3.67 -17.13 13.68
C ALA A 57 -3.81 -16.05 12.59
N LEU A 58 -4.62 -15.03 12.84
CA LEU A 58 -4.80 -13.91 11.92
C LEU A 58 -3.54 -13.03 11.84
N GLU A 59 -2.88 -12.76 12.97
CA GLU A 59 -1.60 -12.04 13.02
C GLU A 59 -0.52 -12.76 12.19
N ARG A 60 -0.42 -14.07 12.33
CA ARG A 60 0.51 -14.91 11.56
C ARG A 60 0.16 -14.95 10.08
N ALA A 61 -1.12 -15.08 9.75
CA ALA A 61 -1.58 -15.07 8.36
C ALA A 61 -1.30 -13.74 7.65
N LEU A 62 -1.39 -12.63 8.37
CA LEU A 62 -1.07 -11.28 7.87
C LEU A 62 0.44 -10.96 7.94
N GLY A 63 1.24 -11.83 8.55
CA GLY A 63 2.68 -11.59 8.72
C GLY A 63 3.00 -10.43 9.66
N LEU A 64 2.11 -10.14 10.61
CA LEU A 64 2.26 -9.07 11.59
C LEU A 64 3.02 -9.53 12.85
N ASP A 65 3.25 -10.83 12.99
CA ASP A 65 3.99 -11.49 14.06
C ASP A 65 5.49 -11.21 14.04
N VAL A 66 6.02 -10.66 12.95
CA VAL A 66 7.46 -10.40 12.78
C VAL A 66 7.80 -8.91 13.02
N PRO A 67 9.07 -8.61 13.36
CA PRO A 67 9.51 -7.23 13.58
C PRO A 67 9.25 -6.32 12.36
N VAL A 68 9.01 -5.03 12.62
CA VAL A 68 8.62 -4.02 11.60
C VAL A 68 9.60 -3.95 10.42
N HIS A 69 10.91 -4.08 10.67
CA HIS A 69 11.92 -4.06 9.60
C HIS A 69 11.84 -5.28 8.68
N VAL A 70 11.43 -6.44 9.20
CA VAL A 70 11.22 -7.66 8.39
C VAL A 70 9.95 -7.51 7.56
N GLN A 71 8.89 -6.96 8.13
CA GLN A 71 7.65 -6.67 7.42
C GLN A 71 7.90 -5.69 6.26
N TYR A 72 8.68 -4.63 6.50
CA TYR A 72 9.09 -3.68 5.48
C TYR A 72 9.91 -4.35 4.37
N GLY A 73 10.86 -5.22 4.73
CA GLY A 73 11.66 -6.00 3.78
C GLY A 73 10.83 -6.95 2.91
N ARG A 74 9.80 -7.58 3.49
CA ARG A 74 8.82 -8.41 2.76
C ARG A 74 7.94 -7.56 1.84
N TRP A 75 7.47 -6.42 2.32
CA TRP A 75 6.63 -5.50 1.55
C TRP A 75 7.35 -4.93 0.32
N ILE A 76 8.64 -4.57 0.45
CA ILE A 76 9.47 -4.17 -0.70
C ILE A 76 9.74 -5.36 -1.64
N GLY A 77 9.80 -6.59 -1.10
CA GLY A 77 10.11 -7.80 -1.86
C GLY A 77 11.59 -8.19 -1.83
N VAL A 78 12.37 -7.64 -0.88
CA VAL A 78 13.76 -8.04 -0.62
C VAL A 78 13.82 -9.31 0.22
N LEU A 79 12.87 -9.50 1.11
CA LEU A 79 12.75 -10.69 1.94
C LEU A 79 11.62 -11.60 1.44
N PRO A 80 11.82 -12.93 1.49
CA PRO A 80 10.77 -13.86 1.09
C PRO A 80 9.60 -13.81 2.08
N THR A 81 8.39 -13.86 1.54
CA THR A 81 7.17 -14.01 2.31
C THR A 81 6.81 -15.47 2.37
N PRO A 82 6.76 -16.11 3.54
CA PRO A 82 6.31 -17.48 3.66
C PRO A 82 4.81 -17.55 3.39
N ASP A 83 4.42 -18.47 2.53
CA ASP A 83 3.02 -18.81 2.36
C ASP A 83 2.64 -19.80 3.46
N TRP A 84 1.76 -19.39 4.36
CA TRP A 84 1.34 -20.19 5.52
C TRP A 84 0.52 -21.43 5.11
N VAL A 85 -0.02 -21.45 3.87
CA VAL A 85 -0.81 -22.58 3.35
C VAL A 85 0.09 -23.65 2.72
N THR A 86 1.04 -23.22 1.88
CA THR A 86 1.89 -24.14 1.10
C THR A 86 3.24 -24.38 1.75
N GLY A 87 3.67 -23.53 2.70
CA GLY A 87 5.00 -23.57 3.30
C GLY A 87 6.11 -23.09 2.35
N GLU A 88 5.77 -22.70 1.14
CA GLU A 88 6.72 -22.18 0.17
C GLU A 88 6.99 -20.69 0.43
N SER A 89 8.24 -20.30 0.23
CA SER A 89 8.65 -18.89 0.36
C SER A 89 8.69 -18.24 -1.00
N HIS A 90 7.84 -17.26 -1.22
CA HIS A 90 7.80 -16.51 -2.46
C HIS A 90 8.30 -15.08 -2.26
N PHE A 91 9.06 -14.58 -3.23
CA PHE A 91 9.40 -13.16 -3.30
C PHE A 91 8.21 -12.42 -3.92
N LYS A 92 7.35 -11.90 -3.07
CA LYS A 92 6.21 -11.06 -3.46
C LYS A 92 6.39 -9.70 -2.81
N GLY A 93 6.41 -8.63 -3.61
CA GLY A 93 6.56 -7.27 -3.08
C GLY A 93 6.56 -6.20 -4.16
N LEU A 94 6.77 -4.96 -3.74
CA LEU A 94 6.74 -3.78 -4.61
C LEU A 94 7.71 -3.90 -5.81
N LEU A 95 8.90 -4.47 -5.59
CA LEU A 95 9.91 -4.65 -6.66
C LEU A 95 9.51 -5.69 -7.69
N GLN A 96 8.66 -6.65 -7.34
CA GLN A 96 8.11 -7.65 -8.24
C GLN A 96 6.79 -7.18 -8.90
N GLY A 97 6.35 -5.95 -8.60
CA GLY A 97 5.10 -5.38 -9.12
C GLY A 97 3.85 -5.92 -8.45
N THR A 98 3.99 -6.61 -7.32
CA THR A 98 2.87 -7.10 -6.52
C THR A 98 2.65 -6.17 -5.33
N LEU A 99 1.46 -5.62 -5.21
CA LEU A 99 1.07 -4.73 -4.11
C LEU A 99 0.44 -5.49 -2.93
N GLY A 100 0.52 -6.82 -2.96
CA GLY A 100 -0.14 -7.68 -1.98
C GLY A 100 -1.59 -7.98 -2.33
N GLU A 101 -2.23 -8.74 -1.46
CA GLU A 101 -3.62 -9.12 -1.60
C GLU A 101 -4.51 -8.24 -0.74
N SER A 102 -5.73 -7.98 -1.22
CA SER A 102 -6.73 -7.25 -0.44
C SER A 102 -7.13 -8.08 0.78
N LEU A 103 -7.02 -7.50 1.96
CA LEU A 103 -7.41 -8.14 3.23
C LEU A 103 -8.89 -8.53 3.27
N TRP A 104 -9.73 -7.83 2.50
CA TRP A 104 -11.19 -8.01 2.50
C TRP A 104 -11.70 -8.96 1.43
N GLY A 105 -10.99 -9.15 0.33
CA GLY A 105 -11.52 -9.88 -0.81
C GLY A 105 -10.62 -10.96 -1.37
N GLY A 106 -9.39 -11.10 -0.89
CA GLY A 106 -8.44 -12.10 -1.39
C GLY A 106 -8.02 -11.90 -2.85
N TRP A 107 -8.35 -10.74 -3.46
CA TRP A 107 -7.89 -10.41 -4.81
C TRP A 107 -6.65 -9.52 -4.78
N PRO A 108 -5.82 -9.58 -5.82
CA PRO A 108 -4.61 -8.77 -5.91
C PRO A 108 -4.94 -7.27 -5.91
N ALA A 109 -4.27 -6.50 -5.03
CA ALA A 109 -4.53 -5.08 -4.84
C ALA A 109 -4.26 -4.25 -6.11
N GLU A 110 -3.30 -4.68 -6.94
CA GLU A 110 -2.99 -4.04 -8.23
C GLU A 110 -4.19 -4.02 -9.18
N ARG A 111 -5.06 -5.03 -9.14
CA ARG A 111 -6.26 -5.07 -9.97
C ARG A 111 -7.23 -3.95 -9.63
N SER A 112 -7.42 -3.70 -8.34
CA SER A 112 -8.27 -2.61 -7.85
C SER A 112 -7.66 -1.25 -8.17
N LEU A 113 -6.33 -1.13 -8.11
CA LEU A 113 -5.63 0.09 -8.44
C LEU A 113 -5.75 0.41 -9.94
N ILE A 114 -5.41 -0.55 -10.80
CA ILE A 114 -5.44 -0.37 -12.26
C ILE A 114 -6.85 -0.04 -12.75
N SER A 115 -7.88 -0.63 -12.18
CA SER A 115 -9.27 -0.34 -12.60
C SER A 115 -9.73 1.08 -12.24
N ARG A 116 -9.15 1.69 -11.20
CA ARG A 116 -9.51 3.05 -10.74
C ARG A 116 -8.56 4.13 -11.26
N LEU A 117 -7.37 3.77 -11.70
CA LEU A 117 -6.36 4.69 -12.23
C LEU A 117 -6.86 5.57 -13.39
N PRO A 118 -7.58 5.05 -14.41
CA PRO A 118 -8.05 5.88 -15.53
C PRO A 118 -8.94 7.04 -15.07
N VAL A 119 -9.89 6.76 -14.18
CA VAL A 119 -10.79 7.78 -13.63
C VAL A 119 -10.03 8.80 -12.78
N THR A 120 -9.07 8.36 -12.00
CA THR A 120 -8.25 9.26 -11.17
C THR A 120 -7.38 10.17 -12.02
N ILE A 121 -6.80 9.65 -13.11
CA ILE A 121 -5.99 10.45 -14.05
C ILE A 121 -6.89 11.46 -14.78
N GLU A 122 -8.05 11.04 -15.27
CA GLU A 122 -9.00 11.91 -15.95
C GLU A 122 -9.45 13.08 -15.06
N LEU A 123 -9.85 12.79 -13.82
CA LEU A 123 -10.22 13.82 -12.84
C LEU A 123 -9.04 14.72 -12.48
N GLY A 124 -7.82 14.15 -12.35
CA GLY A 124 -6.61 14.92 -12.10
C GLY A 124 -6.28 15.90 -13.21
N VAL A 125 -6.32 15.44 -14.46
CA VAL A 125 -6.08 16.30 -15.64
C VAL A 125 -7.15 17.39 -15.73
N LEU A 126 -8.43 17.03 -15.56
CA LEU A 126 -9.53 17.98 -15.59
C LEU A 126 -9.38 19.06 -14.51
N SER A 127 -9.00 18.64 -13.29
CA SER A 127 -8.75 19.55 -12.17
C SER A 127 -7.61 20.53 -12.47
N ILE A 128 -6.53 20.06 -13.07
CA ILE A 128 -5.39 20.92 -13.47
C ILE A 128 -5.84 21.92 -14.54
N VAL A 129 -6.57 21.47 -15.55
CA VAL A 129 -7.06 22.35 -16.62
C VAL A 129 -7.98 23.44 -16.07
N ILE A 130 -8.97 23.07 -15.24
CA ILE A 130 -9.88 24.03 -14.62
C ILE A 130 -9.09 24.99 -13.71
N GLY A 131 -8.15 24.47 -12.91
CA GLY A 131 -7.30 25.27 -12.05
C GLY A 131 -6.48 26.31 -12.84
N LEU A 132 -5.89 25.92 -13.97
CA LEU A 132 -5.15 26.84 -14.85
C LEU A 132 -6.06 27.88 -15.49
N VAL A 133 -7.25 27.50 -15.97
CA VAL A 133 -8.23 28.42 -16.60
C VAL A 133 -8.67 29.51 -15.61
N ILE A 134 -8.77 29.16 -14.33
CA ILE A 134 -9.14 30.14 -13.30
C ILE A 134 -7.92 30.94 -12.82
N ALA A 135 -6.80 30.27 -12.59
CA ALA A 135 -5.59 30.91 -12.02
C ALA A 135 -4.93 31.90 -12.97
N LEU A 136 -4.93 31.64 -14.30
CA LEU A 136 -4.32 32.53 -15.26
C LEU A 136 -5.01 33.90 -15.31
N PRO A 137 -6.34 34.04 -15.47
CA PRO A 137 -6.95 35.36 -15.48
C PRO A 137 -6.88 36.05 -14.13
N VAL A 138 -6.99 35.33 -13.01
CA VAL A 138 -6.87 35.92 -11.65
C VAL A 138 -5.45 36.37 -11.35
N GLY A 139 -4.43 35.68 -11.88
CA GLY A 139 -3.02 36.05 -11.68
C GLY A 139 -2.52 37.17 -12.59
N ILE A 140 -3.23 37.45 -13.71
CA ILE A 140 -2.88 38.53 -14.65
C ILE A 140 -3.55 39.86 -14.26
N TYR A 141 -4.69 39.79 -13.55
CA TYR A 141 -5.44 40.95 -13.09
C TYR A 141 -4.98 41.38 -11.70
#